data_7f68069c73b0e0e8f1296d3153d0564f
#
_entry.id   7f68069c73b0e0e8f1296d3153d0564f
#
_cell.length_a   1.000
_cell.length_b   1.000
_cell.length_c   1.000
_cell.angle_alpha   90.00
_cell.angle_beta   90.00
_cell.angle_gamma   90.00
#
_symmetry.space_group_name_H-M   'P 1'
#
loop_
_entity.id
_entity.type
_entity.pdbx_description
1 polymer ?
#
loop_
_entity_poly.entity_id
_entity_poly.type
_entity_poly.pdbx_seq_one_letter_code
_entity_poly.pdbx_strand_id
1 'polypeptide(L)'
;MKRLLFILGLTFVVCASYAQSQVLQLPDFKGKKAVWIVRGGLGLNGVAGSYKETQQKVWEHSDYEGSFKSNPSYDSSIGFNKSFGSHPLYWGMELGFGTRGYKSTSSWEYSGTNTVGHGTDYHGKWNTDKLICHTVKLSPFTIGYKYTFCKNMAADIHLGAYASYDIAGKLKTEARDKIVSTSIYGNRNKDVTTSNSTKIGDIDGMKNYDAGINLGIGYWFGRFNVDFTWQRGFIAIYDGGSDKVKVGKETLERGNLYTNNFQIKLGYAF
;
A
#
# COMPACT_ATOMS: atom_id res chain seq x y z
N MET A 1 1.23 18.90 -8.40
CA MET A 1 2.15 17.75 -8.24
C MET A 1 3.55 18.02 -8.81
N LYS A 2 3.73 18.41 -10.08
CA LYS A 2 5.06 18.66 -10.68
C LYS A 2 5.91 19.71 -9.94
N ARG A 3 5.30 20.79 -9.43
CA ARG A 3 6.00 21.84 -8.66
C ARG A 3 6.49 21.39 -7.28
N LEU A 4 5.77 20.49 -6.61
CA LEU A 4 6.17 19.93 -5.31
C LEU A 4 7.37 18.97 -5.44
N LEU A 5 7.39 18.15 -6.47
CA LEU A 5 8.53 17.27 -6.82
C LEU A 5 9.78 18.07 -7.18
N PHE A 6 9.60 19.21 -7.87
CA PHE A 6 10.71 20.10 -8.23
C PHE A 6 11.32 20.80 -7.01
N ILE A 7 10.49 21.26 -6.07
CA ILE A 7 10.94 21.88 -4.81
C ILE A 7 11.66 20.86 -3.94
N LEU A 8 11.12 19.63 -3.79
CA LEU A 8 11.79 18.53 -3.08
C LEU A 8 13.15 18.16 -3.72
N GLY A 9 13.21 18.11 -5.06
CA GLY A 9 14.45 17.85 -5.79
C GLY A 9 15.47 18.98 -5.61
N LEU A 10 15.05 20.23 -5.67
CA LEU A 10 15.94 21.39 -5.50
C LEU A 10 16.48 21.51 -4.07
N THR A 11 15.64 21.24 -3.05
CA THR A 11 16.07 21.22 -1.65
C THR A 11 17.10 20.11 -1.41
N PHE A 12 16.94 18.97 -2.06
CA PHE A 12 17.89 17.86 -1.97
C PHE A 12 19.26 18.21 -2.59
N VAL A 13 19.26 18.87 -3.76
CA VAL A 13 20.48 19.31 -4.46
C VAL A 13 21.21 20.43 -3.69
N VAL A 14 20.51 21.39 -3.12
CA VAL A 14 21.09 22.49 -2.34
C VAL A 14 21.68 21.97 -1.02
N CYS A 15 21.03 21.03 -0.32
CA CYS A 15 21.59 20.39 0.86
C CYS A 15 22.83 19.55 0.54
N ALA A 16 22.88 18.90 -0.62
CA ALA A 16 24.05 18.10 -1.06
C ALA A 16 25.28 18.97 -1.37
N SER A 17 25.10 20.20 -1.87
CA SER A 17 26.21 21.09 -2.24
C SER A 17 26.93 21.70 -1.03
N TYR A 18 26.26 21.91 0.08
CA TYR A 18 26.84 22.57 1.28
C TYR A 18 27.61 21.61 2.22
N ALA A 19 27.52 20.30 2.00
CA ALA A 19 27.97 19.31 2.98
C ALA A 19 29.03 18.31 2.47
N GLN A 20 29.75 18.59 1.38
CA GLN A 20 30.59 17.61 0.68
C GLN A 20 31.61 16.84 1.55
N SER A 21 32.15 17.41 2.62
CA SER A 21 33.12 16.69 3.49
C SER A 21 32.46 15.89 4.63
N GLN A 22 31.29 16.30 5.12
CA GLN A 22 30.58 15.62 6.22
C GLN A 22 29.52 14.62 5.75
N VAL A 23 29.03 14.73 4.53
CA VAL A 23 27.99 13.86 3.96
C VAL A 23 28.43 12.40 3.83
N LEU A 24 29.72 12.16 3.58
CA LEU A 24 30.28 10.82 3.42
C LEU A 24 30.61 10.11 4.74
N GLN A 25 30.49 10.80 5.88
CA GLN A 25 30.70 10.15 7.17
C GLN A 25 29.39 9.65 7.74
N LEU A 26 29.39 8.43 8.28
CA LEU A 26 28.25 7.94 9.03
C LEU A 26 27.97 8.85 10.22
N PRO A 27 26.68 9.11 10.54
CA PRO A 27 26.32 9.75 11.79
C PRO A 27 26.86 8.96 12.97
N ASP A 28 27.14 9.64 14.08
CA ASP A 28 27.59 8.96 15.30
C ASP A 28 26.45 8.17 15.95
N PHE A 29 26.21 6.98 15.42
CA PHE A 29 25.21 6.06 15.95
C PHE A 29 25.56 5.45 17.30
N LYS A 30 26.83 5.56 17.73
CA LYS A 30 27.30 5.06 19.05
C LYS A 30 27.31 6.15 20.11
N GLY A 31 27.03 7.40 19.70
CA GLY A 31 26.99 8.54 20.58
C GLY A 31 25.76 8.56 21.50
N LYS A 32 25.86 9.42 22.53
CA LYS A 32 24.72 9.65 23.44
C LYS A 32 23.58 10.45 22.83
N LYS A 33 23.80 11.10 21.68
CA LYS A 33 22.81 11.95 21.00
C LYS A 33 21.92 11.13 20.09
N ALA A 34 20.67 11.57 19.94
CA ALA A 34 19.77 11.05 18.94
C ALA A 34 20.20 11.52 17.54
N VAL A 35 20.16 10.63 16.56
CA VAL A 35 20.40 10.94 15.15
C VAL A 35 19.02 11.13 14.50
N TRP A 36 18.76 12.33 14.02
CA TRP A 36 17.54 12.67 13.32
C TRP A 36 17.60 12.22 11.86
N ILE A 37 16.49 11.75 11.34
CA ILE A 37 16.41 11.18 10.00
C ILE A 37 15.10 11.66 9.36
N VAL A 38 15.20 12.16 8.12
CA VAL A 38 14.05 12.37 7.23
C VAL A 38 14.06 11.30 6.16
N ARG A 39 12.91 10.70 5.89
CA ARG A 39 12.76 9.66 4.86
C ARG A 39 11.63 10.01 3.90
N GLY A 40 11.78 9.63 2.65
CA GLY A 40 10.75 9.68 1.64
C GLY A 40 10.84 8.46 0.75
N GLY A 41 9.71 7.89 0.39
CA GLY A 41 9.74 6.64 -0.37
C GLY A 41 8.49 6.37 -1.17
N LEU A 42 8.60 5.32 -1.96
CA LEU A 42 7.54 4.75 -2.77
C LEU A 42 7.36 3.29 -2.37
N GLY A 43 6.18 2.76 -2.64
CA GLY A 43 5.89 1.38 -2.31
C GLY A 43 4.67 0.83 -3.00
N LEU A 44 4.27 -0.32 -2.52
CA LEU A 44 3.10 -1.05 -2.99
C LEU A 44 2.20 -1.34 -1.79
N ASN A 45 1.00 -0.78 -1.81
CA ASN A 45 -0.05 -1.13 -0.88
C ASN A 45 -0.76 -2.38 -1.35
N GLY A 46 -0.88 -3.34 -0.49
CA GLY A 46 -1.62 -4.56 -0.71
C GLY A 46 -2.49 -4.91 0.49
N VAL A 47 -3.20 -6.00 0.37
CA VAL A 47 -4.08 -6.52 1.42
C VAL A 47 -3.89 -8.02 1.61
N ALA A 48 -4.21 -8.48 2.80
CA ALA A 48 -4.26 -9.89 3.15
C ALA A 48 -5.39 -10.14 4.16
N GLY A 49 -5.76 -11.40 4.36
CA GLY A 49 -6.80 -11.80 5.31
C GLY A 49 -7.89 -12.63 4.66
N SER A 50 -8.76 -13.18 5.50
CA SER A 50 -9.82 -14.11 5.09
C SER A 50 -10.82 -13.51 4.12
N TYR A 51 -11.09 -12.21 4.16
CA TYR A 51 -11.92 -11.53 3.17
C TYR A 51 -11.39 -11.71 1.74
N LYS A 52 -10.07 -11.58 1.55
CA LYS A 52 -9.43 -11.78 0.25
C LYS A 52 -9.64 -13.21 -0.26
N GLU A 53 -9.47 -14.20 0.61
CA GLU A 53 -9.60 -15.61 0.30
C GLU A 53 -11.05 -15.97 -0.04
N THR A 54 -12.00 -15.50 0.77
CA THR A 54 -13.44 -15.70 0.53
C THR A 54 -13.87 -15.07 -0.79
N GLN A 55 -13.41 -13.84 -1.07
CA GLN A 55 -13.75 -13.16 -2.31
C GLN A 55 -13.18 -13.88 -3.55
N GLN A 56 -12.00 -14.45 -3.46
CA GLN A 56 -11.43 -15.28 -4.52
C GLN A 56 -12.29 -16.53 -4.81
N LYS A 57 -12.73 -17.23 -3.76
CA LYS A 57 -13.66 -18.37 -3.91
C LYS A 57 -15.00 -17.97 -4.52
N VAL A 58 -15.53 -16.78 -4.16
CA VAL A 58 -16.76 -16.25 -4.77
C VAL A 58 -16.58 -16.03 -6.26
N TRP A 59 -15.47 -15.46 -6.67
CA TRP A 59 -15.18 -15.25 -8.10
C TRP A 59 -15.03 -16.57 -8.84
N GLU A 60 -14.25 -17.50 -8.33
CA GLU A 60 -14.03 -18.82 -8.92
C GLU A 60 -15.35 -19.59 -9.12
N HIS A 61 -16.27 -19.51 -8.13
CA HIS A 61 -17.57 -20.19 -8.22
C HIS A 61 -18.56 -19.52 -9.17
N SER A 62 -18.42 -18.23 -9.40
CA SER A 62 -19.33 -17.41 -10.20
C SER A 62 -18.83 -17.20 -11.63
N ASP A 63 -17.84 -17.96 -12.08
CA ASP A 63 -17.16 -17.82 -13.39
C ASP A 63 -16.56 -16.42 -13.61
N TYR A 64 -16.26 -15.68 -12.51
CA TYR A 64 -15.55 -14.43 -12.57
C TYR A 64 -14.06 -14.67 -12.41
N GLU A 65 -13.27 -14.05 -13.26
CA GLU A 65 -11.85 -13.87 -13.03
C GLU A 65 -11.63 -12.65 -12.13
N GLY A 66 -11.10 -12.85 -10.93
CA GLY A 66 -10.92 -11.77 -9.98
C GLY A 66 -9.58 -11.82 -9.25
N SER A 67 -9.06 -10.65 -8.89
CA SER A 67 -7.83 -10.57 -8.12
C SER A 67 -7.69 -9.27 -7.33
N PHE A 68 -7.03 -9.36 -6.17
CA PHE A 68 -6.52 -8.21 -5.45
C PHE A 68 -5.11 -7.87 -5.95
N LYS A 69 -4.93 -6.66 -6.42
CA LYS A 69 -3.67 -6.13 -6.94
C LYS A 69 -3.09 -5.10 -6.01
N SER A 70 -1.77 -5.00 -6.00
CA SER A 70 -1.09 -3.93 -5.29
C SER A 70 -1.38 -2.58 -5.93
N ASN A 71 -1.44 -1.54 -5.09
CA ASN A 71 -1.64 -0.16 -5.52
C ASN A 71 -0.40 0.66 -5.16
N PRO A 72 0.14 1.50 -6.07
CA PRO A 72 1.26 2.36 -5.75
C PRO A 72 1.00 3.22 -4.52
N SER A 73 2.00 3.36 -3.67
CA SER A 73 1.98 4.14 -2.44
C SER A 73 3.15 5.10 -2.38
N TYR A 74 3.02 6.09 -1.51
CA TYR A 74 4.12 6.92 -1.06
C TYR A 74 4.14 6.96 0.47
N ASP A 75 5.30 7.25 1.01
CA ASP A 75 5.54 7.43 2.45
C ASP A 75 6.60 8.52 2.65
N SER A 76 6.40 9.37 3.62
CA SER A 76 7.37 10.36 4.04
C SER A 76 7.37 10.44 5.56
N SER A 77 8.52 10.61 6.17
CA SER A 77 8.62 10.58 7.61
C SER A 77 9.80 11.37 8.13
N ILE A 78 9.67 11.80 9.37
CA ILE A 78 10.74 12.32 10.21
C ILE A 78 10.79 11.53 11.50
N GLY A 79 11.98 11.21 11.94
CA GLY A 79 12.17 10.45 13.17
C GLY A 79 13.58 10.57 13.70
N PHE A 80 13.87 9.81 14.72
CA PHE A 80 15.22 9.72 15.28
C PHE A 80 15.55 8.28 15.66
N ASN A 81 16.85 7.99 15.65
CA ASN A 81 17.42 6.77 16.20
C ASN A 81 18.39 7.14 17.32
N LYS A 82 18.34 6.41 18.43
CA LYS A 82 19.25 6.59 19.57
C LYS A 82 19.81 5.23 20.00
N SER A 83 21.12 5.13 20.08
CA SER A 83 21.78 3.90 20.52
C SER A 83 21.61 3.65 22.01
N PHE A 84 21.63 2.38 22.39
CA PHE A 84 21.77 1.94 23.77
C PHE A 84 23.26 1.94 24.17
N GLY A 85 23.81 3.14 24.47
CA GLY A 85 25.21 3.32 24.78
C GLY A 85 26.12 3.03 23.57
N SER A 86 27.22 2.26 23.81
CA SER A 86 28.17 1.88 22.76
C SER A 86 27.77 0.66 21.94
N HIS A 87 26.60 0.09 22.21
CA HIS A 87 26.10 -1.10 21.52
C HIS A 87 25.58 -0.77 20.12
N PRO A 88 25.61 -1.74 19.20
CA PRO A 88 25.02 -1.59 17.85
C PRO A 88 23.48 -1.57 17.86
N LEU A 89 22.87 -1.86 19.01
CA LEU A 89 21.42 -1.76 19.20
C LEU A 89 20.99 -0.31 19.33
N TYR A 90 19.86 0.02 18.71
CA TYR A 90 19.23 1.33 18.82
C TYR A 90 17.73 1.21 18.99
N TRP A 91 17.13 2.25 19.50
CA TRP A 91 15.68 2.48 19.46
C TRP A 91 15.39 3.78 18.72
N GLY A 92 14.20 3.91 18.22
CA GLY A 92 13.77 5.10 17.49
C GLY A 92 12.27 5.32 17.55
N MET A 93 11.89 6.51 17.12
CA MET A 93 10.51 6.92 16.92
C MET A 93 10.39 7.65 15.58
N GLU A 94 9.27 7.50 14.89
CA GLU A 94 9.04 8.09 13.58
C GLU A 94 7.60 8.57 13.45
N LEU A 95 7.43 9.80 12.98
CA LEU A 95 6.15 10.37 12.56
C LEU A 95 6.15 10.47 11.03
N GLY A 96 5.12 9.96 10.40
CA GLY A 96 5.06 9.90 8.95
C GLY A 96 3.71 10.28 8.37
N PHE A 97 3.73 10.48 7.06
CA PHE A 97 2.56 10.69 6.22
C PHE A 97 2.70 9.82 4.96
N GLY A 98 1.64 9.12 4.62
CA GLY A 98 1.70 8.21 3.48
C GLY A 98 0.34 7.81 2.95
N THR A 99 0.30 6.71 2.21
CA THR A 99 -0.94 6.14 1.73
C THR A 99 -1.06 4.67 2.09
N ARG A 100 -2.30 4.24 2.31
CA ARG A 100 -2.69 2.81 2.36
C ARG A 100 -3.87 2.54 1.44
N GLY A 101 -4.10 1.28 1.10
CA GLY A 101 -5.23 0.90 0.29
C GLY A 101 -4.98 -0.34 -0.55
N TYR A 102 -5.86 -0.59 -1.51
CA TYR A 102 -5.79 -1.74 -2.41
C TYR A 102 -6.45 -1.44 -3.74
N LYS A 103 -6.23 -2.32 -4.70
CA LYS A 103 -7.00 -2.40 -5.93
C LYS A 103 -7.54 -3.82 -6.07
N SER A 104 -8.83 -3.94 -6.38
CA SER A 104 -9.48 -5.20 -6.72
C SER A 104 -10.02 -5.10 -8.14
N THR A 105 -9.87 -6.15 -8.90
CA THR A 105 -10.43 -6.24 -10.26
C THR A 105 -11.16 -7.55 -10.40
N SER A 106 -12.34 -7.53 -11.03
CA SER A 106 -13.02 -8.74 -11.45
C SER A 106 -13.58 -8.57 -12.84
N SER A 107 -13.59 -9.64 -13.63
CA SER A 107 -14.16 -9.70 -14.96
C SER A 107 -14.90 -10.98 -15.17
N TRP A 108 -15.94 -10.90 -15.99
CA TRP A 108 -16.69 -12.03 -16.48
C TRP A 108 -16.97 -11.79 -17.96
N GLU A 109 -16.78 -12.79 -18.76
CA GLU A 109 -16.98 -12.74 -20.19
C GLU A 109 -17.70 -13.98 -20.67
N TYR A 110 -18.68 -13.78 -21.53
CA TYR A 110 -19.42 -14.83 -22.21
C TYR A 110 -19.40 -14.57 -23.71
N SER A 111 -19.15 -15.61 -24.49
CA SER A 111 -19.34 -15.57 -25.93
C SER A 111 -20.07 -16.82 -26.37
N GLY A 112 -21.08 -16.65 -27.21
CA GLY A 112 -21.88 -17.76 -27.70
C GLY A 112 -22.45 -17.49 -29.10
N THR A 113 -22.89 -18.55 -29.75
CA THR A 113 -23.61 -18.44 -31.02
C THR A 113 -25.10 -18.34 -30.74
N ASN A 114 -25.74 -17.33 -31.31
CA ASN A 114 -27.19 -17.19 -31.26
C ASN A 114 -27.83 -18.10 -32.31
N THR A 115 -28.40 -19.20 -31.86
CA THR A 115 -29.03 -20.21 -32.73
C THR A 115 -30.30 -19.70 -33.44
N VAL A 116 -30.99 -18.69 -32.86
CA VAL A 116 -32.24 -18.14 -33.43
C VAL A 116 -31.96 -17.14 -34.56
N GLY A 117 -30.81 -16.50 -34.57
CA GLY A 117 -30.48 -15.45 -35.55
C GLY A 117 -29.19 -15.68 -36.34
N HIS A 118 -28.59 -16.89 -36.30
CA HIS A 118 -27.29 -17.19 -36.95
C HIS A 118 -26.21 -16.12 -36.65
N GLY A 119 -26.20 -15.62 -35.43
CA GLY A 119 -25.29 -14.55 -35.00
C GLY A 119 -24.38 -14.97 -33.85
N THR A 120 -23.58 -14.02 -33.37
CA THR A 120 -22.74 -14.18 -32.21
C THR A 120 -23.14 -13.20 -31.12
N ASP A 121 -23.24 -13.67 -29.89
CA ASP A 121 -23.46 -12.84 -28.70
C ASP A 121 -22.19 -12.80 -27.85
N TYR A 122 -21.79 -11.61 -27.48
CA TYR A 122 -20.71 -11.36 -26.52
C TYR A 122 -21.23 -10.47 -25.41
N HIS A 123 -20.98 -10.88 -24.17
CA HIS A 123 -21.29 -10.08 -23.00
C HIS A 123 -20.09 -10.09 -22.04
N GLY A 124 -19.56 -8.92 -21.73
CA GLY A 124 -18.45 -8.75 -20.79
C GLY A 124 -18.77 -7.76 -19.70
N LYS A 125 -18.44 -8.10 -18.47
CA LYS A 125 -18.53 -7.24 -17.28
C LYS A 125 -17.18 -7.14 -16.61
N TRP A 126 -16.74 -5.92 -16.34
CA TRP A 126 -15.51 -5.63 -15.63
C TRP A 126 -15.80 -4.70 -14.46
N ASN A 127 -15.31 -5.06 -13.28
CA ASN A 127 -15.36 -4.22 -12.09
C ASN A 127 -13.96 -3.93 -11.59
N THR A 128 -13.72 -2.69 -11.20
CA THR A 128 -12.48 -2.27 -10.56
C THR A 128 -12.81 -1.44 -9.35
N ASP A 129 -12.38 -1.89 -8.18
CA ASP A 129 -12.43 -1.14 -6.93
C ASP A 129 -11.03 -0.70 -6.54
N LYS A 130 -10.86 0.59 -6.27
CA LYS A 130 -9.61 1.18 -5.86
C LYS A 130 -9.78 2.02 -4.62
N LEU A 131 -9.28 1.51 -3.50
CA LEU A 131 -9.20 2.25 -2.24
C LEU A 131 -7.88 2.99 -2.17
N ILE A 132 -7.93 4.27 -1.84
CA ILE A 132 -6.76 5.09 -1.51
C ILE A 132 -7.11 5.92 -0.27
N CYS A 133 -6.34 5.73 0.80
CA CYS A 133 -6.41 6.51 2.02
C CYS A 133 -5.08 7.24 2.23
N HIS A 134 -5.16 8.50 2.62
CA HIS A 134 -4.01 9.31 3.06
C HIS A 134 -3.94 9.22 4.56
N THR A 135 -2.80 8.80 5.09
CA THR A 135 -2.63 8.44 6.50
C THR A 135 -1.56 9.27 7.17
N VAL A 136 -1.81 9.67 8.41
CA VAL A 136 -0.77 10.05 9.36
C VAL A 136 -0.39 8.79 10.14
N LYS A 137 0.90 8.55 10.28
CA LYS A 137 1.46 7.34 10.89
C LYS A 137 2.43 7.72 11.99
N LEU A 138 2.27 7.14 13.15
CA LEU A 138 3.21 7.20 14.26
C LEU A 138 3.81 5.82 14.48
N SER A 139 5.13 5.72 14.43
CA SER A 139 5.87 4.56 14.91
C SER A 139 6.51 4.92 16.25
N PRO A 140 5.83 4.66 17.38
CA PRO A 140 6.26 5.15 18.67
C PRO A 140 7.51 4.44 19.19
N PHE A 141 7.77 3.28 18.64
CA PHE A 141 8.89 2.46 19.05
C PHE A 141 9.38 1.58 17.90
N THR A 142 10.66 1.71 17.60
CA THR A 142 11.40 0.86 16.67
C THR A 142 12.67 0.41 17.37
N ILE A 143 12.97 -0.86 17.33
CA ILE A 143 14.26 -1.43 17.76
C ILE A 143 15.01 -1.89 16.52
N GLY A 144 16.30 -1.63 16.46
CA GLY A 144 17.14 -2.11 15.38
C GLY A 144 18.55 -2.45 15.83
N TYR A 145 19.18 -3.28 15.03
CA TYR A 145 20.59 -3.63 15.15
C TYR A 145 21.32 -3.10 13.94
N LYS A 146 22.38 -2.29 14.15
CA LYS A 146 23.17 -1.66 13.11
C LYS A 146 24.59 -2.21 13.08
N TYR A 147 24.96 -2.77 11.95
CA TYR A 147 26.31 -3.27 11.70
C TYR A 147 27.08 -2.32 10.80
N THR A 148 28.22 -1.81 11.29
CA THR A 148 29.10 -0.89 10.56
C THR A 148 30.24 -1.68 9.91
N PHE A 149 30.30 -1.67 8.58
CA PHE A 149 31.33 -2.37 7.80
C PHE A 149 32.62 -1.55 7.73
N CYS A 150 32.49 -0.24 7.55
CA CYS A 150 33.59 0.70 7.47
C CYS A 150 33.17 2.09 7.92
N LYS A 151 34.06 3.08 7.85
CA LYS A 151 33.80 4.46 8.31
C LYS A 151 32.58 5.11 7.65
N ASN A 152 32.20 4.67 6.44
CA ASN A 152 31.17 5.32 5.62
C ASN A 152 29.99 4.41 5.32
N MET A 153 30.00 3.14 5.73
CA MET A 153 28.97 2.17 5.34
C MET A 153 28.49 1.35 6.52
N ALA A 154 27.17 1.21 6.62
CA ALA A 154 26.54 0.34 7.61
C ALA A 154 25.27 -0.29 7.02
N ALA A 155 24.85 -1.39 7.61
CA ALA A 155 23.52 -1.94 7.40
C ALA A 155 22.80 -2.07 8.74
N ASP A 156 21.48 -2.02 8.71
CA ASP A 156 20.67 -2.31 9.88
C ASP A 156 19.48 -3.19 9.53
N ILE A 157 19.02 -3.90 10.54
CA ILE A 157 17.72 -4.56 10.56
C ILE A 157 16.93 -3.97 11.71
N HIS A 158 15.64 -3.70 11.46
CA HIS A 158 14.81 -3.11 12.49
C HIS A 158 13.38 -3.66 12.46
N LEU A 159 12.79 -3.67 13.65
CA LEU A 159 11.42 -4.06 13.92
C LEU A 159 10.76 -2.94 14.74
N GLY A 160 9.55 -2.56 14.37
CA GLY A 160 8.80 -1.53 15.07
C GLY A 160 7.31 -1.82 15.11
N ALA A 161 6.64 -1.09 15.98
CA ALA A 161 5.19 -0.99 15.98
C ALA A 161 4.77 0.34 15.35
N TYR A 162 3.60 0.37 14.72
CA TYR A 162 3.01 1.60 14.22
C TYR A 162 1.52 1.68 14.54
N ALA A 163 1.03 2.91 14.63
CA ALA A 163 -0.37 3.26 14.57
C ALA A 163 -0.57 4.30 13.48
N SER A 164 -1.67 4.23 12.76
CA SER A 164 -1.99 5.18 11.71
C SER A 164 -3.46 5.57 11.74
N TYR A 165 -3.74 6.79 11.27
CA TYR A 165 -5.08 7.31 11.13
C TYR A 165 -5.27 7.93 9.75
N ASP A 166 -6.39 7.59 9.09
CA ASP A 166 -6.73 8.11 7.77
C ASP A 166 -7.37 9.47 7.90
N ILE A 167 -6.70 10.48 7.40
CA ILE A 167 -7.19 11.86 7.38
C ILE A 167 -8.05 12.16 6.16
N ALA A 168 -7.89 11.40 5.11
CA ALA A 168 -8.70 11.46 3.90
C ALA A 168 -8.62 10.14 3.13
N GLY A 169 -9.66 9.82 2.38
CA GLY A 169 -9.65 8.64 1.52
C GLY A 169 -10.91 8.49 0.70
N LYS A 170 -10.81 7.68 -0.33
CA LYS A 170 -11.93 7.35 -1.20
C LYS A 170 -11.80 5.95 -1.79
N LEU A 171 -12.94 5.31 -1.92
CA LEU A 171 -13.14 4.11 -2.72
C LEU A 171 -13.69 4.54 -4.08
N LYS A 172 -12.97 4.25 -5.14
CA LYS A 172 -13.41 4.47 -6.50
C LYS A 172 -13.81 3.12 -7.10
N THR A 173 -15.06 3.00 -7.52
CA THR A 173 -15.61 1.82 -8.18
C THR A 173 -15.87 2.17 -9.64
N GLU A 174 -15.29 1.41 -10.54
CA GLU A 174 -15.55 1.50 -11.98
C GLU A 174 -16.14 0.17 -12.45
N ALA A 175 -17.33 0.23 -13.05
CA ALA A 175 -18.01 -0.91 -13.65
C ALA A 175 -18.17 -0.65 -15.15
N ARG A 176 -17.80 -1.62 -15.98
CA ARG A 176 -18.00 -1.59 -17.43
C ARG A 176 -18.85 -2.79 -17.83
N ASP A 177 -19.89 -2.54 -18.60
CA ASP A 177 -20.79 -3.53 -19.17
C ASP A 177 -20.79 -3.39 -20.69
N LYS A 178 -20.32 -4.42 -21.39
CA LYS A 178 -20.26 -4.45 -22.85
C LYS A 178 -21.06 -5.62 -23.40
N ILE A 179 -22.01 -5.31 -24.26
CA ILE A 179 -22.84 -6.29 -24.96
C ILE A 179 -22.69 -6.04 -26.44
N VAL A 180 -22.29 -7.06 -27.19
CA VAL A 180 -22.25 -7.06 -28.65
C VAL A 180 -23.04 -8.26 -29.13
N SER A 181 -24.15 -8.02 -29.84
CA SER A 181 -24.94 -9.05 -30.45
C SER A 181 -25.05 -8.78 -31.93
N THR A 182 -24.71 -9.77 -32.74
CA THR A 182 -24.88 -9.74 -34.20
C THR A 182 -25.89 -10.77 -34.60
N SER A 183 -26.89 -10.36 -35.38
CA SER A 183 -27.87 -11.30 -35.93
C SER A 183 -28.35 -10.82 -37.31
N ILE A 184 -29.02 -11.68 -38.05
CA ILE A 184 -29.66 -11.34 -39.34
C ILE A 184 -30.74 -10.26 -39.18
N TYR A 185 -31.26 -10.05 -37.95
CA TYR A 185 -32.25 -9.03 -37.66
C TYR A 185 -31.68 -7.68 -37.23
N GLY A 186 -30.37 -7.56 -37.10
CA GLY A 186 -29.66 -6.35 -36.75
C GLY A 186 -28.57 -6.57 -35.71
N ASN A 187 -27.72 -5.55 -35.53
CA ASN A 187 -26.60 -5.56 -34.61
C ASN A 187 -26.97 -4.68 -33.39
N ARG A 188 -26.71 -5.20 -32.20
CA ARG A 188 -26.82 -4.45 -30.94
C ARG A 188 -25.40 -4.33 -30.36
N ASN A 189 -24.99 -3.08 -30.12
CA ASN A 189 -23.73 -2.77 -29.45
C ASN A 189 -24.05 -1.80 -28.28
N LYS A 190 -23.72 -2.22 -27.08
CA LYS A 190 -23.84 -1.42 -25.86
C LYS A 190 -22.51 -1.51 -25.11
N ASP A 191 -21.89 -0.39 -24.84
CA ASP A 191 -20.69 -0.28 -23.99
C ASP A 191 -20.90 0.86 -23.02
N VAL A 192 -21.11 0.53 -21.75
CA VAL A 192 -21.42 1.48 -20.70
C VAL A 192 -20.39 1.37 -19.60
N THR A 193 -19.75 2.47 -19.27
CA THR A 193 -18.85 2.56 -18.12
C THR A 193 -19.48 3.48 -17.08
N THR A 194 -19.64 2.97 -15.87
CA THR A 194 -20.13 3.71 -14.71
C THR A 194 -18.98 3.86 -13.72
N SER A 195 -18.78 5.07 -13.22
CA SER A 195 -17.76 5.36 -12.20
C SER A 195 -18.43 6.01 -11.00
N ASN A 196 -18.17 5.46 -9.82
CA ASN A 196 -18.63 6.00 -8.55
C ASN A 196 -17.45 6.25 -7.63
N SER A 197 -17.58 7.20 -6.69
CA SER A 197 -16.56 7.53 -5.72
C SER A 197 -17.18 7.83 -4.37
N THR A 198 -16.91 6.97 -3.40
CA THR A 198 -17.42 7.07 -2.02
C THR A 198 -16.28 7.48 -1.09
N LYS A 199 -16.53 8.44 -0.20
CA LYS A 199 -15.55 8.81 0.83
C LYS A 199 -15.44 7.72 1.88
N ILE A 200 -14.27 7.57 2.47
CA ILE A 200 -13.99 6.51 3.46
C ILE A 200 -14.92 6.55 4.67
N GLY A 201 -15.36 7.72 5.12
CA GLY A 201 -16.30 7.86 6.23
C GLY A 201 -17.73 7.42 5.91
N ASP A 202 -18.07 7.27 4.63
CA ASP A 202 -19.40 6.88 4.14
C ASP A 202 -19.45 5.38 3.77
N ILE A 203 -18.39 4.62 4.04
CA ILE A 203 -18.29 3.19 3.72
C ILE A 203 -18.54 2.39 4.99
N ASP A 204 -19.65 1.66 5.04
CA ASP A 204 -20.00 0.79 6.16
C ASP A 204 -18.94 -0.29 6.40
N GLY A 205 -18.62 -0.54 7.67
CA GLY A 205 -17.64 -1.54 8.08
C GLY A 205 -16.17 -1.16 7.85
N MET A 206 -15.90 0.03 7.32
CA MET A 206 -14.54 0.49 7.07
C MET A 206 -13.98 1.26 8.27
N LYS A 207 -12.75 0.92 8.67
CA LYS A 207 -12.04 1.60 9.78
C LYS A 207 -11.02 2.59 9.25
N ASN A 208 -11.02 3.80 9.83
CA ASN A 208 -10.09 4.89 9.46
C ASN A 208 -8.78 4.84 10.23
N TYR A 209 -8.52 3.80 11.00
CA TYR A 209 -7.28 3.63 11.76
C TYR A 209 -6.72 2.25 11.53
N ASP A 210 -5.42 2.11 11.76
CA ASP A 210 -4.71 0.85 11.69
C ASP A 210 -3.58 0.85 12.71
N ALA A 211 -3.23 -0.33 13.20
CA ALA A 211 -2.05 -0.55 14.01
C ALA A 211 -1.42 -1.88 13.61
N GLY A 212 -0.11 -1.96 13.71
CA GLY A 212 0.60 -3.14 13.26
C GLY A 212 2.08 -3.09 13.54
N ILE A 213 2.80 -3.91 12.81
CA ILE A 213 4.26 -3.98 12.86
C ILE A 213 4.88 -3.56 11.53
N ASN A 214 6.10 -3.08 11.61
CA ASN A 214 7.00 -2.87 10.48
C ASN A 214 8.30 -3.65 10.72
N LEU A 215 8.77 -4.30 9.68
CA LEU A 215 10.09 -4.97 9.63
C LEU A 215 10.85 -4.37 8.47
N GLY A 216 12.10 -3.95 8.70
CA GLY A 216 12.89 -3.33 7.66
C GLY A 216 14.36 -3.71 7.69
N ILE A 217 14.99 -3.46 6.55
CA ILE A 217 16.44 -3.59 6.35
C ILE A 217 16.92 -2.28 5.75
N GLY A 218 17.82 -1.61 6.44
CA GLY A 218 18.45 -0.36 6.03
C GLY A 218 19.87 -0.54 5.57
N TYR A 219 20.25 0.21 4.55
CA TYR A 219 21.64 0.34 4.12
C TYR A 219 22.05 1.81 4.15
N TRP A 220 23.19 2.09 4.77
CA TRP A 220 23.70 3.43 4.98
C TRP A 220 24.98 3.67 4.17
N PHE A 221 25.00 4.80 3.49
CA PHE A 221 26.19 5.33 2.85
C PHE A 221 26.37 6.78 3.30
N GLY A 222 27.33 7.01 4.20
CA GLY A 222 27.46 8.27 4.90
C GLY A 222 26.16 8.59 5.65
N ARG A 223 25.60 9.76 5.41
CA ARG A 223 24.33 10.21 5.99
C ARG A 223 23.09 9.76 5.22
N PHE A 224 23.27 9.14 4.06
CA PHE A 224 22.18 8.61 3.28
C PHE A 224 21.79 7.21 3.73
N ASN A 225 20.49 6.94 3.68
CA ASN A 225 19.92 5.63 4.01
C ASN A 225 18.99 5.18 2.88
N VAL A 226 19.11 3.93 2.50
CA VAL A 226 18.12 3.23 1.68
C VAL A 226 17.48 2.18 2.57
N ASP A 227 16.17 2.22 2.68
CA ASP A 227 15.41 1.39 3.62
C ASP A 227 14.33 0.60 2.87
N PHE A 228 14.30 -0.70 3.09
CA PHE A 228 13.27 -1.61 2.59
C PHE A 228 12.40 -2.00 3.78
N THR A 229 11.15 -1.59 3.78
CA THR A 229 10.22 -1.82 4.88
C THR A 229 9.02 -2.62 4.43
N TRP A 230 8.72 -3.70 5.15
CA TRP A 230 7.45 -4.40 5.11
C TRP A 230 6.59 -3.99 6.31
N GLN A 231 5.30 -3.69 6.05
CA GLN A 231 4.33 -3.34 7.07
C GLN A 231 3.15 -4.30 7.04
N ARG A 232 2.75 -4.77 8.22
CA ARG A 232 1.56 -5.61 8.41
C ARG A 232 0.64 -5.00 9.44
N GLY A 233 -0.60 -4.67 9.01
CA GLY A 233 -1.66 -4.22 9.90
C GLY A 233 -2.36 -5.38 10.58
N PHE A 234 -2.81 -5.15 11.80
CA PHE A 234 -3.59 -6.08 12.62
C PHE A 234 -5.02 -5.61 12.83
N ILE A 235 -5.30 -4.35 12.53
CA ILE A 235 -6.67 -3.83 12.55
C ILE A 235 -7.23 -3.97 11.13
N ALA A 236 -8.39 -4.61 11.02
CA ALA A 236 -9.02 -4.79 9.73
C ALA A 236 -9.39 -3.44 9.13
N ILE A 237 -8.97 -3.17 7.87
CA ILE A 237 -9.44 -2.03 7.08
C ILE A 237 -10.94 -2.15 6.87
N TYR A 238 -11.37 -3.37 6.56
CA TYR A 238 -12.76 -3.74 6.36
C TYR A 238 -13.06 -4.94 7.25
N ASP A 239 -14.11 -4.79 8.05
CA ASP A 239 -14.61 -5.83 8.93
C ASP A 239 -15.87 -6.40 8.27
N GLY A 240 -15.74 -7.57 7.68
CA GLY A 240 -16.86 -8.29 7.08
C GLY A 240 -17.83 -8.86 8.10
N GLY A 241 -17.50 -8.75 9.39
CA GLY A 241 -18.31 -9.25 10.48
C GLY A 241 -18.61 -10.74 10.37
N SER A 242 -19.78 -11.11 10.87
CA SER A 242 -20.36 -12.46 10.72
C SER A 242 -21.17 -12.62 9.44
N ASP A 243 -21.06 -11.70 8.49
CA ASP A 243 -21.74 -11.80 7.20
C ASP A 243 -21.34 -13.06 6.47
N LYS A 244 -22.34 -13.82 6.07
CA LYS A 244 -22.15 -15.09 5.39
C LYS A 244 -22.47 -14.95 3.91
N VAL A 245 -21.56 -15.47 3.08
CA VAL A 245 -21.75 -15.55 1.63
C VAL A 245 -21.91 -17.01 1.24
N LYS A 246 -22.95 -17.31 0.49
CA LYS A 246 -23.12 -18.66 -0.10
C LYS A 246 -22.29 -18.76 -1.35
N VAL A 247 -21.41 -19.77 -1.40
CA VAL A 247 -20.58 -20.12 -2.53
C VAL A 247 -20.87 -21.57 -2.90
N GLY A 248 -21.73 -21.79 -3.87
CA GLY A 248 -22.27 -23.10 -4.18
C GLY A 248 -23.06 -23.72 -3.02
N LYS A 249 -22.58 -24.84 -2.51
CA LYS A 249 -23.15 -25.55 -1.35
C LYS A 249 -22.53 -25.08 -0.01
N GLU A 250 -21.46 -24.33 -0.06
CA GLU A 250 -20.74 -23.85 1.14
C GLU A 250 -21.27 -22.49 1.57
N THR A 251 -21.27 -22.25 2.88
CA THR A 251 -21.53 -20.94 3.47
C THR A 251 -20.23 -20.46 4.12
N LEU A 252 -19.63 -19.41 3.56
CA LEU A 252 -18.37 -18.84 4.00
C LEU A 252 -18.62 -17.53 4.74
N GLU A 253 -17.85 -17.27 5.79
CA GLU A 253 -17.81 -15.93 6.42
C GLU A 253 -17.01 -14.99 5.53
N ARG A 254 -17.46 -13.72 5.41
CA ARG A 254 -16.74 -12.71 4.63
C ARG A 254 -15.35 -12.44 5.17
N GLY A 255 -15.20 -12.48 6.49
CA GLY A 255 -13.91 -12.30 7.13
C GLY A 255 -13.37 -10.86 7.05
N ASN A 256 -12.10 -10.72 7.38
CA ASN A 256 -11.45 -9.43 7.59
C ASN A 256 -10.37 -9.15 6.53
N LEU A 257 -10.17 -7.86 6.21
CA LEU A 257 -9.16 -7.37 5.29
C LEU A 257 -8.14 -6.51 6.02
N TYR A 258 -6.87 -6.85 5.95
CA TYR A 258 -5.77 -6.17 6.64
C TYR A 258 -4.78 -5.55 5.66
N THR A 259 -4.09 -4.49 6.07
CA THR A 259 -2.99 -3.89 5.30
C THR A 259 -1.79 -4.81 5.21
N ASN A 260 -1.14 -4.81 4.05
CA ASN A 260 0.12 -5.50 3.81
C ASN A 260 0.93 -4.70 2.77
N ASN A 261 1.90 -3.91 3.24
CA ASN A 261 2.58 -2.92 2.41
C ASN A 261 4.08 -3.20 2.32
N PHE A 262 4.66 -2.92 1.15
CA PHE A 262 6.10 -2.93 0.92
C PHE A 262 6.54 -1.55 0.47
N GLN A 263 7.62 -1.04 1.03
CA GLN A 263 8.12 0.32 0.78
C GLN A 263 9.62 0.32 0.61
N ILE A 264 10.10 1.18 -0.28
CA ILE A 264 11.51 1.55 -0.43
C ILE A 264 11.60 3.03 -0.11
N LYS A 265 12.40 3.38 0.89
CA LYS A 265 12.57 4.75 1.37
C LYS A 265 14.02 5.19 1.20
N LEU A 266 14.20 6.43 0.80
CA LEU A 266 15.47 7.12 0.84
C LEU A 266 15.46 8.06 2.03
N GLY A 267 16.50 8.03 2.84
CA GLY A 267 16.63 8.84 4.03
C GLY A 267 17.91 9.66 4.07
N TYR A 268 17.86 10.73 4.85
CA TYR A 268 19.02 11.55 5.19
C TYR A 268 19.05 11.81 6.71
N ALA A 269 20.23 11.60 7.29
CA ALA A 269 20.47 11.80 8.73
C ALA A 269 21.30 13.07 8.98
N PHE A 270 20.93 13.82 10.01
CA PHE A 270 21.60 15.09 10.38
C PHE A 270 21.78 15.25 11.88
#